data_f4c83f410bf6e355c41427f6c74ba1b8
#
_entry.id   f4c83f410bf6e355c41427f6c74ba1b8
#
_cell.length_a   1.000
_cell.length_b   1.000
_cell.length_c   1.000
_cell.angle_alpha   90.00
_cell.angle_beta   90.00
_cell.angle_gamma   90.00
#
_symmetry.space_group_name_H-M   'P 1'
#
loop_
_entity.id
_entity.type
_entity.pdbx_description
1 polymer ?
#
loop_
_entity_poly.entity_id
_entity_poly.type
_entity_poly.pdbx_seq_one_letter_code
_entity_poly.pdbx_strand_id
1 'polypeptide(L)'
;MKKMLMLFTLIWAMGCAPHADGEGGEVGAGGEASTTAQGLTSLYMGHSYFRRQAEAMDEYAEIAGIADHQSTSYFWGGFRGSAAAIWDNESAPDSRATIQARLDAGDIEMFGMTIFIEPEVSEDDVRHMDNQIQGLKNWIEYASARNPDTVFFVGLPWLGRPLNYEGETGDPQTSGHEEYREAVLASEAAVESMIIEELRETFVDSEIFLLAYGQGSVELRSLYNAGNLPDVDTLVSNNGLLGIHSDEHGHAEQLLTDLNTLIWLKSIYGYDVLEFEKEYAYETDIRQIAHDVVTRQDPAYTRQLP
;
A
#
# COMPACT_ATOMS: atom_id res chain seq x y z
N MET A 1 -0.98 29.49 -23.37
CA MET A 1 -0.93 28.40 -22.39
C MET A 1 0.54 28.16 -22.07
N LYS A 2 1.00 28.59 -20.88
CA LYS A 2 2.43 28.55 -20.48
C LYS A 2 2.61 27.28 -19.60
N LYS A 3 3.39 26.33 -20.10
CA LYS A 3 3.88 25.20 -19.29
C LYS A 3 4.84 25.76 -18.25
N MET A 4 4.50 25.65 -16.98
CA MET A 4 5.38 25.99 -15.86
C MET A 4 6.20 24.73 -15.52
N LEU A 5 7.43 24.72 -16.00
CA LEU A 5 8.43 23.71 -15.73
C LEU A 5 9.10 24.10 -14.41
N MET A 6 8.83 23.39 -13.33
CA MET A 6 9.50 23.61 -12.05
C MET A 6 10.75 22.71 -11.99
N LEU A 7 11.90 23.35 -12.15
CA LEU A 7 13.22 22.72 -12.08
C LEU A 7 13.66 22.68 -10.62
N PHE A 8 13.72 21.50 -10.00
CA PHE A 8 14.35 21.29 -8.69
C PHE A 8 15.83 20.96 -8.89
N THR A 9 16.68 21.84 -8.43
CA THR A 9 18.14 21.65 -8.41
C THR A 9 18.54 20.95 -7.10
N LEU A 10 18.97 19.71 -7.18
CA LEU A 10 19.57 18.98 -6.03
C LEU A 10 21.03 19.41 -5.87
N ILE A 11 21.38 19.89 -4.68
CA ILE A 11 22.77 20.14 -4.26
C ILE A 11 23.25 18.89 -3.51
N TRP A 12 24.21 18.19 -4.08
CA TRP A 12 24.94 17.11 -3.42
C TRP A 12 26.08 17.72 -2.57
N ALA A 13 26.07 17.44 -1.28
CA ALA A 13 27.23 17.66 -0.40
C ALA A 13 27.85 16.29 -0.06
N MET A 14 29.02 16.01 -0.63
CA MET A 14 29.88 14.90 -0.22
C MET A 14 30.53 15.22 1.13
N GLY A 15 30.26 14.35 2.13
CA GLY A 15 31.01 14.31 3.39
C GLY A 15 31.73 12.99 3.54
N CYS A 16 33.06 12.98 3.40
CA CYS A 16 33.90 11.86 3.78
C CYS A 16 34.08 11.82 5.29
N ALA A 17 33.93 10.65 5.94
CA ALA A 17 34.39 10.40 7.29
C ALA A 17 35.17 9.06 7.36
N PRO A 18 36.16 8.94 8.24
CA PRO A 18 37.22 7.96 8.14
C PRO A 18 36.90 6.61 8.83
N HIS A 19 37.57 5.55 8.32
CA HIS A 19 37.62 4.22 8.91
C HIS A 19 38.17 4.23 10.34
N ALA A 20 37.51 3.47 11.23
CA ALA A 20 38.09 2.98 12.48
C ALA A 20 37.98 1.46 12.51
N ASP A 21 39.12 0.78 12.52
CA ASP A 21 39.26 -0.65 12.77
C ASP A 21 38.93 -0.94 14.23
N GLY A 22 38.05 -1.90 14.49
CA GLY A 22 37.66 -2.35 15.83
C GLY A 22 37.43 -3.86 15.85
N GLU A 23 38.23 -4.50 16.63
CA GLU A 23 38.43 -5.94 16.83
C GLU A 23 37.17 -6.73 17.20
N GLY A 24 37.23 -8.04 16.87
CA GLY A 24 36.19 -9.02 17.04
C GLY A 24 35.70 -9.24 18.46
N GLY A 25 34.39 -9.32 18.58
CA GLY A 25 33.70 -9.91 19.71
C GLY A 25 32.74 -10.97 19.18
N GLU A 26 32.97 -12.22 19.53
CA GLU A 26 31.98 -13.29 19.36
C GLU A 26 30.72 -12.90 20.12
N VAL A 27 29.65 -12.58 19.40
CA VAL A 27 28.32 -12.44 19.98
C VAL A 27 27.63 -13.78 19.86
N GLY A 28 27.39 -14.40 21.03
CA GLY A 28 26.67 -15.65 21.15
C GLY A 28 25.31 -15.57 20.45
N ALA A 29 25.00 -16.58 19.68
CA ALA A 29 23.69 -16.82 19.10
C ALA A 29 22.67 -17.10 20.25
N GLY A 30 22.11 -16.04 20.81
CA GLY A 30 20.86 -16.09 21.53
C GLY A 30 19.75 -16.03 20.49
N GLY A 31 19.15 -17.17 20.17
CA GLY A 31 17.91 -17.18 19.41
C GLY A 31 16.85 -16.43 20.23
N GLU A 32 16.56 -15.20 19.87
CA GLU A 32 15.37 -14.51 20.34
C GLU A 32 14.19 -15.33 19.82
N ALA A 33 13.39 -15.87 20.73
CA ALA A 33 12.12 -16.45 20.39
C ALA A 33 11.31 -15.36 19.68
N SER A 34 10.99 -15.61 18.39
CA SER A 34 10.07 -14.78 17.65
C SER A 34 8.79 -14.64 18.49
N THR A 35 8.59 -13.49 19.08
CA THR A 35 7.31 -13.18 19.71
C THR A 35 6.30 -13.11 18.58
N THR A 36 5.43 -14.13 18.48
CA THR A 36 4.32 -14.12 17.53
C THR A 36 3.55 -12.81 17.72
N ALA A 37 3.46 -12.02 16.68
CA ALA A 37 2.72 -10.78 16.71
C ALA A 37 1.27 -11.08 17.09
N GLN A 38 0.67 -10.25 17.96
CA GLN A 38 -0.74 -10.36 18.28
C GLN A 38 -1.57 -9.90 17.09
N GLY A 39 -2.59 -10.69 16.73
CA GLY A 39 -3.55 -10.31 15.71
C GLY A 39 -4.40 -9.12 16.11
N LEU A 40 -5.00 -8.47 15.14
CA LEU A 40 -5.82 -7.27 15.29
C LEU A 40 -7.22 -7.52 14.76
N THR A 41 -8.22 -6.97 15.44
CA THR A 41 -9.56 -6.82 14.89
C THR A 41 -9.56 -5.65 13.90
N SER A 42 -9.60 -5.97 12.61
CA SER A 42 -9.39 -5.02 11.54
C SER A 42 -10.68 -4.68 10.79
N LEU A 43 -10.79 -3.44 10.36
CA LEU A 43 -11.79 -2.97 9.42
C LEU A 43 -11.09 -2.42 8.18
N TYR A 44 -11.49 -2.90 7.00
CA TYR A 44 -10.95 -2.43 5.73
C TYR A 44 -12.06 -1.86 4.86
N MET A 45 -11.85 -0.68 4.31
CA MET A 45 -12.74 -0.12 3.30
C MET A 45 -11.97 0.47 2.13
N GLY A 46 -12.43 0.17 0.92
CA GLY A 46 -11.65 0.57 -0.24
C GLY A 46 -12.29 0.30 -1.60
N HIS A 47 -11.46 0.48 -2.63
CA HIS A 47 -11.79 0.14 -4.01
C HIS A 47 -11.13 -1.17 -4.45
N SER A 48 -11.29 -1.53 -5.73
CA SER A 48 -10.87 -2.83 -6.27
C SER A 48 -9.37 -3.14 -6.13
N TYR A 49 -8.50 -2.14 -6.12
CA TYR A 49 -7.05 -2.36 -5.97
C TYR A 49 -6.63 -2.66 -4.53
N PHE A 50 -7.45 -2.28 -3.57
CA PHE A 50 -7.25 -2.56 -2.14
C PHE A 50 -7.89 -3.90 -1.72
N ARG A 51 -8.94 -4.30 -2.43
CA ARG A 51 -9.85 -5.38 -2.04
C ARG A 51 -9.15 -6.73 -1.87
N ARG A 52 -8.37 -7.17 -2.88
CA ARG A 52 -7.82 -8.53 -2.89
C ARG A 52 -6.85 -8.78 -1.75
N GLN A 53 -6.01 -7.80 -1.42
CA GLN A 53 -5.07 -7.87 -0.31
C GLN A 53 -5.83 -7.93 1.02
N ALA A 54 -6.82 -7.05 1.20
CA ALA A 54 -7.64 -7.02 2.41
C ALA A 54 -8.41 -8.34 2.63
N GLU A 55 -8.98 -8.94 1.56
CA GLU A 55 -9.68 -10.22 1.63
C GLU A 55 -8.73 -11.41 1.89
N ALA A 56 -7.45 -11.30 1.53
CA ALA A 56 -6.46 -12.36 1.76
C ALA A 56 -5.79 -12.31 3.15
N MET A 57 -5.91 -11.18 3.87
CA MET A 57 -5.17 -10.98 5.12
C MET A 57 -5.49 -12.03 6.20
N ASP A 58 -6.73 -12.48 6.32
CA ASP A 58 -7.09 -13.51 7.32
C ASP A 58 -6.33 -14.81 7.07
N GLU A 59 -6.26 -15.28 5.80
CA GLU A 59 -5.50 -16.48 5.42
C GLU A 59 -3.99 -16.28 5.68
N TYR A 60 -3.45 -15.11 5.29
CA TYR A 60 -2.03 -14.84 5.43
C TYR A 60 -1.60 -14.69 6.88
N ALA A 61 -2.44 -14.08 7.72
CA ALA A 61 -2.19 -13.99 9.16
C ALA A 61 -2.24 -15.39 9.82
N GLU A 62 -3.17 -16.25 9.42
CA GLU A 62 -3.24 -17.64 9.90
C GLU A 62 -1.97 -18.41 9.56
N ILE A 63 -1.51 -18.36 8.29
CA ILE A 63 -0.27 -19.04 7.85
C ILE A 63 0.96 -18.48 8.59
N ALA A 64 1.01 -17.17 8.83
CA ALA A 64 2.08 -16.51 9.58
C ALA A 64 2.03 -16.82 11.10
N GLY A 65 1.04 -17.57 11.59
CA GLY A 65 0.87 -17.86 13.00
C GLY A 65 0.46 -16.65 13.85
N ILE A 66 -0.10 -15.60 13.23
CA ILE A 66 -0.61 -14.41 13.91
C ILE A 66 -1.98 -14.75 14.48
N ALA A 67 -2.00 -15.06 15.78
CA ALA A 67 -3.22 -15.47 16.46
C ALA A 67 -4.23 -14.32 16.56
N ASP A 68 -5.51 -14.66 16.44
CA ASP A 68 -6.64 -13.76 16.67
C ASP A 68 -6.77 -12.59 15.67
N HIS A 69 -6.08 -12.63 14.51
CA HIS A 69 -6.38 -11.69 13.43
C HIS A 69 -7.78 -11.97 12.87
N GLN A 70 -8.59 -10.91 12.78
CA GLN A 70 -9.92 -10.96 12.18
C GLN A 70 -10.16 -9.71 11.38
N SER A 71 -10.69 -9.82 10.17
CA SER A 71 -11.03 -8.65 9.38
C SER A 71 -12.51 -8.60 8.95
N THR A 72 -13.01 -7.39 8.84
CA THR A 72 -14.27 -7.07 8.17
C THR A 72 -13.97 -6.09 7.06
N SER A 73 -14.53 -6.29 5.88
CA SER A 73 -14.19 -5.45 4.74
C SER A 73 -15.40 -5.03 3.92
N TYR A 74 -15.32 -3.80 3.37
CA TYR A 74 -16.35 -3.20 2.53
C TYR A 74 -15.71 -2.56 1.30
N PHE A 75 -16.21 -2.89 0.10
CA PHE A 75 -15.60 -2.43 -1.14
C PHE A 75 -16.60 -1.91 -2.14
N TRP A 76 -16.23 -0.81 -2.81
CA TRP A 76 -16.95 -0.22 -3.94
C TRP A 76 -16.00 0.06 -5.08
N GLY A 77 -16.49 0.02 -6.33
CA GLY A 77 -15.65 0.18 -7.51
C GLY A 77 -15.16 1.62 -7.74
N GLY A 78 -13.90 1.77 -8.15
CA GLY A 78 -13.30 3.05 -8.50
C GLY A 78 -13.34 4.07 -7.35
N PHE A 79 -13.59 5.35 -7.65
CA PHE A 79 -13.62 6.43 -6.66
C PHE A 79 -14.65 6.20 -5.52
N ARG A 80 -15.69 5.43 -5.79
CA ARG A 80 -16.71 5.09 -4.79
C ARG A 80 -16.16 4.29 -3.60
N GLY A 81 -15.00 3.66 -3.73
CA GLY A 81 -14.31 3.01 -2.62
C GLY A 81 -13.42 3.93 -1.80
N SER A 82 -13.33 5.22 -2.13
CA SER A 82 -12.53 6.16 -1.33
C SER A 82 -13.21 6.55 -0.02
N ALA A 83 -12.40 6.92 0.97
CA ALA A 83 -12.88 7.34 2.28
C ALA A 83 -13.91 8.47 2.19
N ALA A 84 -13.68 9.47 1.34
CA ALA A 84 -14.60 10.58 1.12
C ALA A 84 -15.94 10.13 0.53
N ALA A 85 -15.90 9.35 -0.56
CA ALA A 85 -17.14 8.90 -1.23
C ALA A 85 -18.01 8.01 -0.32
N ILE A 86 -17.40 7.20 0.54
CA ILE A 86 -18.13 6.39 1.52
C ILE A 86 -18.76 7.27 2.58
N TRP A 87 -18.04 8.27 3.07
CA TRP A 87 -18.55 9.21 4.07
C TRP A 87 -19.75 10.02 3.54
N ASP A 88 -19.67 10.50 2.29
CA ASP A 88 -20.71 11.31 1.67
C ASP A 88 -21.88 10.50 1.08
N ASN A 89 -21.86 9.16 1.26
CA ASN A 89 -22.83 8.23 0.69
C ASN A 89 -22.91 8.24 -0.84
N GLU A 90 -21.81 8.62 -1.53
CA GLU A 90 -21.71 8.50 -2.98
C GLU A 90 -21.42 7.06 -3.43
N SER A 91 -20.95 6.20 -2.52
CA SER A 91 -20.72 4.78 -2.74
C SER A 91 -22.04 4.00 -2.85
N ALA A 92 -22.93 4.22 -1.88
CA ALA A 92 -24.28 3.70 -1.79
C ALA A 92 -25.06 4.58 -0.79
N PRO A 93 -26.41 4.58 -0.82
CA PRO A 93 -27.25 5.47 0.04
C PRO A 93 -27.02 5.32 1.54
N ASP A 94 -26.50 4.17 1.97
CA ASP A 94 -26.25 3.81 3.39
C ASP A 94 -24.80 3.42 3.66
N SER A 95 -23.88 3.73 2.74
CA SER A 95 -22.47 3.32 2.86
C SER A 95 -21.82 3.82 4.15
N ARG A 96 -22.03 5.09 4.50
CA ARG A 96 -21.54 5.64 5.77
C ARG A 96 -22.15 4.94 6.98
N ALA A 97 -23.46 4.76 7.02
CA ALA A 97 -24.13 4.12 8.14
C ALA A 97 -23.69 2.66 8.34
N THR A 98 -23.38 1.95 7.25
CA THR A 98 -22.87 0.58 7.29
C THR A 98 -21.52 0.51 7.99
N ILE A 99 -20.57 1.39 7.63
CA ILE A 99 -19.25 1.44 8.26
C ILE A 99 -19.36 1.90 9.72
N GLN A 100 -20.17 2.94 9.97
CA GLN A 100 -20.40 3.45 11.33
C GLN A 100 -20.96 2.36 12.26
N ALA A 101 -21.91 1.55 11.80
CA ALA A 101 -22.46 0.46 12.59
C ALA A 101 -21.38 -0.58 12.98
N ARG A 102 -20.37 -0.83 12.13
CA ARG A 102 -19.24 -1.69 12.49
C ARG A 102 -18.30 -1.04 13.51
N LEU A 103 -18.02 0.24 13.35
CA LEU A 103 -17.19 1.01 14.28
C LEU A 103 -17.85 1.21 15.65
N ASP A 104 -19.19 1.28 15.71
CA ASP A 104 -19.96 1.46 16.95
C ASP A 104 -19.80 0.29 17.95
N ALA A 105 -19.32 -0.87 17.50
CA ALA A 105 -18.96 -1.97 18.37
C ALA A 105 -17.76 -1.64 19.29
N GLY A 106 -16.92 -0.67 18.93
CA GLY A 106 -15.81 -0.18 19.73
C GLY A 106 -14.62 -1.15 19.86
N ASP A 107 -14.57 -2.16 19.02
CA ASP A 107 -13.57 -3.25 19.05
C ASP A 107 -12.58 -3.22 17.87
N ILE A 108 -12.66 -2.19 17.01
CA ILE A 108 -11.73 -2.07 15.88
C ILE A 108 -10.37 -1.55 16.38
N GLU A 109 -9.35 -2.40 16.22
CA GLU A 109 -7.96 -2.11 16.60
C GLU A 109 -7.15 -1.56 15.42
N MET A 110 -7.56 -1.88 14.17
CA MET A 110 -6.94 -1.32 12.97
C MET A 110 -8.01 -0.93 11.94
N PHE A 111 -7.88 0.26 11.38
CA PHE A 111 -8.77 0.72 10.32
C PHE A 111 -7.98 1.15 9.07
N GLY A 112 -8.08 0.33 8.02
CA GLY A 112 -7.46 0.58 6.72
C GLY A 112 -8.43 1.22 5.74
N MET A 113 -8.00 2.32 5.11
CA MET A 113 -8.78 3.12 4.19
C MET A 113 -8.01 3.37 2.89
N THR A 114 -8.72 3.72 1.81
CA THR A 114 -8.10 4.19 0.57
C THR A 114 -8.61 5.57 0.17
N ILE A 115 -7.83 6.21 -0.68
CA ILE A 115 -8.15 7.48 -1.34
C ILE A 115 -8.29 7.27 -2.85
N PHE A 116 -8.95 8.21 -3.50
CA PHE A 116 -9.02 8.29 -4.95
C PHE A 116 -8.97 9.75 -5.38
N ILE A 117 -7.78 10.19 -5.78
CA ILE A 117 -7.53 11.59 -6.14
C ILE A 117 -7.53 11.74 -7.65
N GLU A 118 -8.23 12.73 -8.15
CA GLU A 118 -8.20 13.15 -9.55
C GLU A 118 -7.85 14.65 -9.62
N PRO A 119 -6.68 15.00 -10.16
CA PRO A 119 -6.12 16.35 -10.01
C PRO A 119 -6.88 17.47 -10.73
N GLU A 120 -7.69 17.13 -11.75
CA GLU A 120 -8.34 18.11 -12.63
C GLU A 120 -9.85 18.25 -12.36
N VAL A 121 -10.32 17.83 -11.20
CA VAL A 121 -11.74 17.97 -10.81
C VAL A 121 -11.99 19.28 -10.05
N SER A 122 -13.26 19.68 -9.96
CA SER A 122 -13.66 20.85 -9.18
C SER A 122 -13.54 20.62 -7.67
N GLU A 123 -13.42 21.70 -6.91
CA GLU A 123 -13.36 21.64 -5.42
C GLU A 123 -14.58 20.97 -4.77
N ASP A 124 -15.73 20.96 -5.46
CA ASP A 124 -16.93 20.29 -4.99
C ASP A 124 -16.96 18.78 -5.27
N ASP A 125 -16.01 18.26 -6.07
CA ASP A 125 -15.95 16.84 -6.42
C ASP A 125 -15.30 16.04 -5.29
N VAL A 126 -15.92 14.93 -4.92
CA VAL A 126 -15.40 14.03 -3.88
C VAL A 126 -13.96 13.52 -4.14
N ARG A 127 -13.52 13.52 -5.41
CA ARG A 127 -12.17 13.13 -5.83
C ARG A 127 -11.13 14.25 -5.66
N HIS A 128 -11.57 15.48 -5.34
CA HIS A 128 -10.64 16.56 -5.02
C HIS A 128 -9.84 16.24 -3.75
N MET A 129 -8.58 16.62 -3.71
CA MET A 129 -7.68 16.28 -2.62
C MET A 129 -8.22 16.69 -1.25
N ASP A 130 -8.70 17.91 -1.11
CA ASP A 130 -9.21 18.43 0.17
C ASP A 130 -10.41 17.62 0.68
N ASN A 131 -11.29 17.15 -0.23
CA ASN A 131 -12.41 16.30 0.13
C ASN A 131 -11.94 14.90 0.54
N GLN A 132 -10.89 14.37 -0.10
CA GLN A 132 -10.29 13.11 0.33
C GLN A 132 -9.68 13.21 1.73
N ILE A 133 -8.95 14.29 2.03
CA ILE A 133 -8.41 14.56 3.37
C ILE A 133 -9.54 14.69 4.39
N GLN A 134 -10.58 15.46 4.07
CA GLN A 134 -11.71 15.63 4.98
C GLN A 134 -12.46 14.32 5.23
N GLY A 135 -12.63 13.48 4.21
CA GLY A 135 -13.21 12.15 4.36
C GLY A 135 -12.42 11.26 5.32
N LEU A 136 -11.09 11.25 5.18
CA LEU A 136 -10.20 10.52 6.10
C LEU A 136 -10.31 11.07 7.54
N LYS A 137 -10.26 12.39 7.73
CA LYS A 137 -10.42 13.03 9.05
C LYS A 137 -11.72 12.63 9.72
N ASN A 138 -12.82 12.67 9.00
CA ASN A 138 -14.14 12.30 9.51
C ASN A 138 -14.17 10.85 10.00
N TRP A 139 -13.52 9.91 9.28
CA TRP A 139 -13.45 8.51 9.68
C TRP A 139 -12.55 8.29 10.88
N ILE A 140 -11.38 8.94 10.92
CA ILE A 140 -10.45 8.86 12.06
C ILE A 140 -11.11 9.39 13.32
N GLU A 141 -11.75 10.56 13.26
CA GLU A 141 -12.47 11.14 14.38
C GLU A 141 -13.60 10.22 14.87
N TYR A 142 -14.37 9.66 13.92
CA TYR A 142 -15.49 8.77 14.25
C TYR A 142 -15.01 7.50 14.93
N ALA A 143 -13.95 6.86 14.42
CA ALA A 143 -13.42 5.62 14.96
C ALA A 143 -12.72 5.84 16.31
N SER A 144 -11.86 6.86 16.43
CA SER A 144 -11.14 7.17 17.68
C SER A 144 -12.08 7.52 18.85
N ALA A 145 -13.26 8.10 18.55
CA ALA A 145 -14.27 8.33 19.58
C ALA A 145 -14.90 7.04 20.14
N ARG A 146 -14.72 5.88 19.49
CA ARG A 146 -15.22 4.55 19.92
C ARG A 146 -14.11 3.69 20.49
N ASN A 147 -12.96 3.72 19.86
CA ASN A 147 -11.76 3.07 20.35
C ASN A 147 -10.56 4.02 20.11
N PRO A 148 -10.06 4.71 21.14
CA PRO A 148 -8.94 5.65 21.00
C PRO A 148 -7.62 4.96 20.63
N ASP A 149 -7.51 3.64 20.82
CA ASP A 149 -6.31 2.87 20.54
C ASP A 149 -6.31 2.32 19.09
N THR A 150 -7.30 2.71 18.26
CA THR A 150 -7.36 2.30 16.86
C THR A 150 -6.14 2.85 16.09
N VAL A 151 -5.42 1.96 15.43
CA VAL A 151 -4.35 2.29 14.47
C VAL A 151 -4.97 2.50 13.09
N PHE A 152 -4.51 3.51 12.37
CA PHE A 152 -5.02 3.86 11.04
C PHE A 152 -3.97 3.70 9.97
N PHE A 153 -4.36 3.22 8.79
CA PHE A 153 -3.53 3.35 7.62
C PHE A 153 -4.31 3.80 6.39
N VAL A 154 -3.62 4.54 5.53
CA VAL A 154 -4.07 4.85 4.19
C VAL A 154 -3.33 3.94 3.22
N GLY A 155 -4.05 3.05 2.57
CA GLY A 155 -3.48 2.14 1.58
C GLY A 155 -3.30 2.83 0.24
N LEU A 156 -2.06 2.90 -0.25
CA LEU A 156 -1.74 3.46 -1.55
C LEU A 156 -1.33 2.35 -2.52
N PRO A 157 -2.20 2.03 -3.49
CA PRO A 157 -1.92 1.04 -4.52
C PRO A 157 -0.98 1.60 -5.60
N TRP A 158 -0.66 0.75 -6.55
CA TRP A 158 -0.03 1.11 -7.81
C TRP A 158 -0.94 1.98 -8.68
N LEU A 159 -0.34 2.64 -9.67
CA LEU A 159 -1.08 3.46 -10.62
C LEU A 159 -1.83 2.59 -11.64
N GLY A 160 -3.07 2.96 -11.91
CA GLY A 160 -3.89 2.33 -12.93
C GLY A 160 -3.40 2.55 -14.36
N ARG A 161 -3.99 1.83 -15.29
CA ARG A 161 -3.70 1.93 -16.73
C ARG A 161 -2.20 1.75 -17.04
N PRO A 162 -1.62 0.58 -16.71
CA PRO A 162 -0.18 0.32 -16.84
C PRO A 162 0.35 0.48 -18.28
N LEU A 163 -0.52 0.39 -19.29
CA LEU A 163 -0.17 0.58 -20.70
C LEU A 163 -0.08 2.05 -21.14
N ASN A 164 -0.42 3.02 -20.27
CA ASN A 164 -0.26 4.44 -20.60
C ASN A 164 1.19 4.94 -20.44
N TYR A 165 2.10 4.11 -19.92
CA TYR A 165 3.51 4.42 -19.71
C TYR A 165 4.34 3.78 -20.81
N GLU A 166 4.42 4.44 -21.95
CA GLU A 166 5.02 3.90 -23.18
C GLU A 166 6.54 4.12 -23.27
N GLY A 167 7.07 5.09 -22.53
CA GLY A 167 8.48 5.46 -22.60
C GLY A 167 8.91 5.95 -23.98
N GLU A 168 10.21 5.92 -24.24
CA GLU A 168 10.80 6.43 -25.48
C GLU A 168 10.50 5.55 -26.71
N THR A 169 10.22 4.28 -26.53
CA THR A 169 10.01 3.35 -27.64
C THR A 169 8.57 3.33 -28.15
N GLY A 170 7.63 3.89 -27.40
CA GLY A 170 6.21 3.86 -27.73
C GLY A 170 5.56 2.47 -27.60
N ASP A 171 6.24 1.49 -27.00
CA ASP A 171 5.70 0.16 -26.71
C ASP A 171 5.60 -0.05 -25.19
N PRO A 172 4.39 0.05 -24.62
CA PRO A 172 4.17 -0.07 -23.19
C PRO A 172 4.48 -1.47 -22.65
N GLN A 173 4.54 -2.49 -23.50
CA GLN A 173 4.89 -3.85 -23.07
C GLN A 173 6.38 -4.02 -22.80
N THR A 174 7.23 -3.20 -23.40
CA THR A 174 8.70 -3.34 -23.34
C THR A 174 9.42 -2.10 -22.85
N SER A 175 8.70 -1.01 -22.59
CA SER A 175 9.29 0.27 -22.18
C SER A 175 8.42 0.99 -21.14
N GLY A 176 8.76 2.23 -20.79
CA GLY A 176 8.00 3.03 -19.85
C GLY A 176 8.12 2.58 -18.39
N HIS A 177 9.06 1.68 -18.08
CA HIS A 177 9.28 1.24 -16.70
C HIS A 177 9.73 2.38 -15.79
N GLU A 178 10.71 3.16 -16.20
CA GLU A 178 11.20 4.27 -15.39
C GLU A 178 10.14 5.37 -15.22
N GLU A 179 9.41 5.70 -16.27
CA GLU A 179 8.29 6.65 -16.19
C GLU A 179 7.23 6.17 -15.20
N TYR A 180 6.86 4.89 -15.25
CA TYR A 180 5.91 4.28 -14.32
C TYR A 180 6.43 4.31 -12.88
N ARG A 181 7.68 3.92 -12.67
CA ARG A 181 8.34 3.93 -11.37
C ARG A 181 8.38 5.34 -10.77
N GLU A 182 8.82 6.32 -11.55
CA GLU A 182 8.86 7.72 -11.13
C GLU A 182 7.47 8.25 -10.75
N ALA A 183 6.44 7.90 -11.53
CA ALA A 183 5.07 8.31 -11.24
C ALA A 183 4.53 7.67 -9.94
N VAL A 184 4.80 6.38 -9.67
CA VAL A 184 4.41 5.71 -8.42
C VAL A 184 5.11 6.37 -7.23
N LEU A 185 6.43 6.55 -7.28
CA LEU A 185 7.19 7.16 -6.18
C LEU A 185 6.79 8.63 -5.95
N ALA A 186 6.51 9.38 -7.00
CA ALA A 186 6.01 10.75 -6.88
C ALA A 186 4.62 10.80 -6.23
N SER A 187 3.74 9.84 -6.54
CA SER A 187 2.44 9.70 -5.89
C SER A 187 2.58 9.40 -4.40
N GLU A 188 3.49 8.49 -4.02
CA GLU A 188 3.76 8.17 -2.61
C GLU A 188 4.26 9.38 -1.83
N ALA A 189 5.27 10.10 -2.37
CA ALA A 189 5.80 11.30 -1.74
C ALA A 189 4.74 12.40 -1.60
N ALA A 190 3.85 12.55 -2.59
CA ALA A 190 2.77 13.54 -2.54
C ALA A 190 1.72 13.15 -1.48
N VAL A 191 1.31 11.89 -1.41
CA VAL A 191 0.34 11.41 -0.40
C VAL A 191 0.92 11.53 1.00
N GLU A 192 2.17 11.14 1.22
CA GLU A 192 2.83 11.30 2.53
C GLU A 192 2.84 12.77 2.95
N SER A 193 3.38 13.68 2.11
CA SER A 193 3.57 15.08 2.49
C SER A 193 2.28 15.91 2.55
N MET A 194 1.27 15.58 1.76
CA MET A 194 0.04 16.39 1.66
C MET A 194 -1.12 15.82 2.45
N ILE A 195 -1.11 14.53 2.76
CA ILE A 195 -2.23 13.85 3.41
C ILE A 195 -1.80 13.28 4.76
N ILE A 196 -0.81 12.41 4.77
CA ILE A 196 -0.46 11.66 5.99
C ILE A 196 0.14 12.58 7.06
N GLU A 197 1.03 13.51 6.67
CA GLU A 197 1.57 14.50 7.60
C GLU A 197 0.44 15.37 8.19
N GLU A 198 -0.52 15.83 7.37
CA GLU A 198 -1.66 16.61 7.86
C GLU A 198 -2.57 15.81 8.82
N LEU A 199 -2.78 14.51 8.54
CA LEU A 199 -3.54 13.64 9.44
C LEU A 199 -2.81 13.44 10.77
N ARG A 200 -1.49 13.20 10.76
CA ARG A 200 -0.67 13.06 11.99
C ARG A 200 -0.63 14.35 12.81
N GLU A 201 -0.57 15.51 12.16
CA GLU A 201 -0.65 16.81 12.85
C GLU A 201 -2.04 17.05 13.47
N THR A 202 -3.11 16.56 12.84
CA THR A 202 -4.48 16.72 13.33
C THR A 202 -4.79 15.75 14.47
N PHE A 203 -4.29 14.51 14.41
CA PHE A 203 -4.58 13.41 15.34
C PHE A 203 -3.32 12.92 16.02
N VAL A 204 -2.70 13.79 16.82
CA VAL A 204 -1.39 13.57 17.46
C VAL A 204 -1.30 12.37 18.40
N ASP A 205 -2.44 11.90 18.90
CA ASP A 205 -2.54 10.75 19.80
C ASP A 205 -2.85 9.44 19.06
N SER A 206 -3.01 9.49 17.72
CA SER A 206 -3.33 8.32 16.90
C SER A 206 -2.10 7.86 16.10
N GLU A 207 -1.89 6.56 16.02
CA GLU A 207 -0.93 6.00 15.08
C GLU A 207 -1.54 5.99 13.68
N ILE A 208 -0.90 6.72 12.74
CA ILE A 208 -1.34 6.84 11.33
C ILE A 208 -0.15 6.62 10.42
N PHE A 209 -0.24 5.67 9.49
CA PHE A 209 0.81 5.41 8.53
C PHE A 209 0.30 5.25 7.09
N LEU A 210 1.19 5.48 6.12
CA LEU A 210 0.97 5.18 4.71
C LEU A 210 1.37 3.73 4.45
N LEU A 211 0.46 2.91 3.95
CA LEU A 211 0.80 1.58 3.48
C LEU A 211 0.98 1.64 1.95
N ALA A 212 2.24 1.87 1.51
CA ALA A 212 2.58 2.08 0.10
C ALA A 212 2.92 0.75 -0.59
N TYR A 213 1.92 -0.09 -0.86
CA TYR A 213 2.10 -1.39 -1.50
C TYR A 213 2.20 -1.33 -3.04
N GLY A 214 2.01 -0.15 -3.63
CA GLY A 214 2.14 0.08 -5.07
C GLY A 214 3.52 -0.26 -5.64
N GLN A 215 4.56 -0.20 -4.81
CA GLN A 215 5.93 -0.58 -5.21
C GLN A 215 6.07 -2.05 -5.62
N GLY A 216 5.20 -2.95 -5.16
CA GLY A 216 5.17 -4.33 -5.64
C GLY A 216 4.97 -4.43 -7.16
N SER A 217 4.07 -3.61 -7.72
CA SER A 217 3.87 -3.53 -9.18
C SER A 217 5.10 -2.96 -9.92
N VAL A 218 5.80 -2.00 -9.31
CA VAL A 218 7.04 -1.43 -9.88
C VAL A 218 8.13 -2.50 -9.98
N GLU A 219 8.32 -3.29 -8.93
CA GLU A 219 9.33 -4.35 -8.92
C GLU A 219 9.02 -5.46 -9.94
N LEU A 220 7.77 -5.94 -10.00
CA LEU A 220 7.38 -6.92 -11.01
C LEU A 220 7.57 -6.38 -12.43
N ARG A 221 7.21 -5.12 -12.68
CA ARG A 221 7.43 -4.50 -14.00
C ARG A 221 8.92 -4.36 -14.33
N SER A 222 9.76 -4.07 -13.33
CA SER A 222 11.22 -4.04 -13.49
C SER A 222 11.77 -5.39 -13.90
N LEU A 223 11.37 -6.44 -13.21
CA LEU A 223 11.78 -7.82 -13.53
C LEU A 223 11.29 -8.25 -14.91
N TYR A 224 10.04 -7.91 -15.26
CA TYR A 224 9.49 -8.20 -16.57
C TYR A 224 10.30 -7.52 -17.69
N ASN A 225 10.58 -6.23 -17.58
CA ASN A 225 11.37 -5.50 -18.57
C ASN A 225 12.81 -6.03 -18.71
N ALA A 226 13.37 -6.55 -17.61
CA ALA A 226 14.69 -7.18 -17.61
C ALA A 226 14.68 -8.63 -18.15
N GLY A 227 13.52 -9.20 -18.46
CA GLY A 227 13.35 -10.60 -18.86
C GLY A 227 13.56 -11.59 -17.71
N ASN A 228 13.39 -11.16 -16.47
CA ASN A 228 13.64 -11.93 -15.25
C ASN A 228 12.35 -12.27 -14.49
N LEU A 229 11.19 -12.19 -15.14
CA LEU A 229 9.88 -12.55 -14.55
C LEU A 229 9.27 -13.73 -15.34
N PRO A 230 9.66 -14.99 -15.03
CA PRO A 230 9.30 -16.16 -15.82
C PRO A 230 7.79 -16.50 -15.77
N ASP A 231 7.10 -16.06 -14.74
CA ASP A 231 5.68 -16.37 -14.50
C ASP A 231 4.70 -15.48 -15.30
N VAL A 232 5.22 -14.55 -16.10
CA VAL A 232 4.43 -13.51 -16.76
C VAL A 232 4.83 -13.37 -18.22
N ASP A 233 3.84 -13.44 -19.12
CA ASP A 233 4.04 -13.33 -20.58
C ASP A 233 3.89 -11.88 -21.08
N THR A 234 3.16 -11.03 -20.33
CA THR A 234 2.76 -9.68 -20.75
C THR A 234 2.52 -8.78 -19.55
N LEU A 235 2.47 -7.46 -19.71
CA LEU A 235 2.10 -6.56 -18.61
C LEU A 235 0.62 -6.70 -18.23
N VAL A 236 -0.25 -6.85 -19.22
CA VAL A 236 -1.69 -6.99 -19.03
C VAL A 236 -2.15 -8.30 -19.67
N SER A 237 -2.83 -9.12 -18.88
CA SER A 237 -3.37 -10.41 -19.35
C SER A 237 -4.22 -10.26 -20.60
N ASN A 238 -3.96 -11.11 -21.61
CA ASN A 238 -4.74 -11.13 -22.84
C ASN A 238 -4.65 -12.50 -23.52
N ASN A 239 -5.70 -12.88 -24.25
CA ASN A 239 -5.73 -14.08 -25.09
C ASN A 239 -5.13 -15.37 -24.46
N GLY A 240 -5.25 -15.52 -23.16
CA GLY A 240 -4.71 -16.66 -22.41
C GLY A 240 -3.25 -16.51 -21.97
N LEU A 241 -2.61 -15.36 -22.25
CA LEU A 241 -1.33 -14.99 -21.70
C LEU A 241 -1.52 -14.38 -20.31
N LEU A 242 -0.66 -14.74 -19.35
CA LEU A 242 -0.68 -14.22 -18.00
C LEU A 242 0.08 -12.89 -17.94
N GLY A 243 -0.50 -11.92 -17.22
CA GLY A 243 0.08 -10.59 -16.99
C GLY A 243 0.39 -10.32 -15.52
N ILE A 244 1.00 -9.16 -15.27
CA ILE A 244 1.07 -8.56 -13.92
C ILE A 244 -0.32 -8.06 -13.53
N HIS A 245 -1.05 -7.52 -14.51
CA HIS A 245 -2.40 -6.99 -14.36
C HIS A 245 -3.41 -7.81 -15.17
N SER A 246 -4.62 -7.97 -14.63
CA SER A 246 -5.69 -8.77 -15.25
C SER A 246 -6.44 -8.05 -16.37
N ASP A 247 -6.34 -6.71 -16.41
CA ASP A 247 -7.02 -5.88 -17.41
C ASP A 247 -6.30 -4.55 -17.65
N GLU A 248 -6.75 -3.80 -18.65
CA GLU A 248 -6.21 -2.50 -19.05
C GLU A 248 -6.42 -1.39 -17.99
N HIS A 249 -7.34 -1.58 -17.04
CA HIS A 249 -7.47 -0.67 -15.90
C HIS A 249 -6.34 -0.86 -14.89
N GLY A 250 -5.70 -2.03 -14.88
CA GLY A 250 -4.58 -2.34 -14.01
C GLY A 250 -4.97 -3.11 -12.75
N HIS A 251 -6.10 -3.84 -12.74
CA HIS A 251 -6.40 -4.74 -11.63
C HIS A 251 -5.32 -5.82 -11.52
N ALA A 252 -4.96 -6.19 -10.29
CA ALA A 252 -3.92 -7.18 -10.04
C ALA A 252 -4.29 -8.57 -10.57
N GLU A 253 -3.32 -9.26 -11.18
CA GLU A 253 -3.35 -10.71 -11.24
C GLU A 253 -2.91 -11.34 -9.93
N GLN A 254 -2.95 -12.68 -9.85
CA GLN A 254 -2.70 -13.38 -8.59
C GLN A 254 -1.27 -13.15 -8.07
N LEU A 255 -0.26 -13.16 -8.93
CA LEU A 255 1.12 -12.89 -8.55
C LEU A 255 1.28 -11.53 -7.84
N LEU A 256 0.72 -10.47 -8.41
CA LEU A 256 0.75 -9.13 -7.81
C LEU A 256 -0.10 -9.06 -6.53
N THR A 257 -1.21 -9.78 -6.47
CA THR A 257 -2.05 -9.88 -5.29
C THR A 257 -1.28 -10.52 -4.13
N ASP A 258 -0.65 -11.67 -4.35
CA ASP A 258 0.10 -12.41 -3.33
C ASP A 258 1.31 -11.59 -2.85
N LEU A 259 2.07 -10.98 -3.78
CA LEU A 259 3.18 -10.08 -3.43
C LEU A 259 2.72 -8.93 -2.53
N ASN A 260 1.65 -8.24 -2.92
CA ASN A 260 1.16 -7.09 -2.15
C ASN A 260 0.56 -7.52 -0.80
N THR A 261 0.00 -8.71 -0.68
CA THR A 261 -0.47 -9.24 0.61
C THR A 261 0.71 -9.52 1.56
N LEU A 262 1.85 -9.99 1.05
CA LEU A 262 3.09 -10.12 1.84
C LEU A 262 3.63 -8.75 2.27
N ILE A 263 3.57 -7.73 1.40
CA ILE A 263 3.93 -6.35 1.75
C ILE A 263 3.04 -5.86 2.90
N TRP A 264 1.72 -6.10 2.84
CA TRP A 264 0.80 -5.76 3.91
C TRP A 264 1.15 -6.47 5.21
N LEU A 265 1.35 -7.79 5.16
CA LEU A 265 1.69 -8.61 6.33
C LEU A 265 2.94 -8.07 7.05
N LYS A 266 4.00 -7.76 6.28
CA LYS A 266 5.23 -7.18 6.81
C LYS A 266 5.03 -5.76 7.34
N SER A 267 4.30 -4.91 6.62
CA SER A 267 4.08 -3.51 7.03
C SER A 267 3.19 -3.38 8.27
N ILE A 268 2.22 -4.27 8.45
CA ILE A 268 1.27 -4.24 9.56
C ILE A 268 1.81 -4.95 10.79
N TYR A 269 2.43 -6.12 10.61
CA TYR A 269 2.83 -6.99 11.72
C TYR A 269 4.33 -7.10 11.93
N GLY A 270 5.16 -6.48 11.07
CA GLY A 270 6.61 -6.65 11.09
C GLY A 270 7.06 -8.10 10.83
N TYR A 271 6.14 -8.94 10.33
CA TYR A 271 6.42 -10.35 10.10
C TYR A 271 7.59 -10.53 9.12
N ASP A 272 8.49 -11.47 9.41
CA ASP A 272 9.55 -11.80 8.45
C ASP A 272 8.98 -12.66 7.31
N VAL A 273 8.62 -11.99 6.22
CA VAL A 273 8.01 -12.65 5.05
C VAL A 273 8.93 -13.66 4.36
N LEU A 274 10.23 -13.66 4.66
CA LEU A 274 11.15 -14.69 4.18
C LEU A 274 10.85 -16.06 4.82
N GLU A 275 10.23 -16.07 6.01
CA GLU A 275 9.80 -17.28 6.72
C GLU A 275 8.36 -17.70 6.39
N PHE A 276 7.70 -17.03 5.44
CA PHE A 276 6.30 -17.32 5.12
C PHE A 276 6.16 -18.65 4.37
N GLU A 277 5.40 -19.59 4.95
CA GLU A 277 5.39 -21.00 4.51
C GLU A 277 4.36 -21.35 3.41
N LYS A 278 3.62 -20.37 2.88
CA LYS A 278 2.69 -20.63 1.76
C LYS A 278 3.47 -21.09 0.53
N GLU A 279 3.07 -22.23 -0.06
CA GLU A 279 3.59 -22.68 -1.34
C GLU A 279 2.91 -21.87 -2.47
N TYR A 280 3.73 -21.33 -3.35
CA TYR A 280 3.28 -20.62 -4.55
C TYR A 280 3.62 -21.43 -5.80
N ALA A 281 2.78 -21.33 -6.82
CA ALA A 281 3.04 -21.95 -8.12
C ALA A 281 4.00 -21.11 -9.01
N TYR A 282 4.62 -20.08 -8.43
CA TYR A 282 5.53 -19.16 -9.13
C TYR A 282 6.98 -19.61 -9.01
N GLU A 283 7.78 -19.35 -10.07
CA GLU A 283 9.22 -19.42 -10.01
C GLU A 283 9.84 -18.16 -9.37
N THR A 284 9.11 -17.03 -9.45
CA THR A 284 9.52 -15.75 -8.88
C THR A 284 9.44 -15.77 -7.34
N ASP A 285 10.54 -15.42 -6.69
CA ASP A 285 10.58 -15.29 -5.22
C ASP A 285 9.92 -14.00 -4.74
N ILE A 286 8.59 -14.05 -4.59
CA ILE A 286 7.81 -12.89 -4.12
C ILE A 286 8.04 -12.54 -2.65
N ARG A 287 8.55 -13.47 -1.83
CA ARG A 287 8.93 -13.20 -0.43
C ARG A 287 10.12 -12.27 -0.38
N GLN A 288 11.14 -12.56 -1.18
CA GLN A 288 12.32 -11.70 -1.27
C GLN A 288 11.95 -10.31 -1.80
N ILE A 289 11.09 -10.23 -2.82
CA ILE A 289 10.63 -8.94 -3.36
C ILE A 289 9.86 -8.16 -2.30
N ALA A 290 8.92 -8.78 -1.58
CA ALA A 290 8.16 -8.12 -0.52
C ALA A 290 9.06 -7.63 0.61
N HIS A 291 10.04 -8.47 1.03
CA HIS A 291 11.03 -8.10 2.04
C HIS A 291 11.83 -6.87 1.61
N ASP A 292 12.34 -6.86 0.39
CA ASP A 292 13.17 -5.77 -0.14
C ASP A 292 12.38 -4.48 -0.33
N VAL A 293 11.13 -4.56 -0.81
CA VAL A 293 10.25 -3.41 -0.95
C VAL A 293 10.06 -2.72 0.40
N VAL A 294 9.59 -3.44 1.42
CA VAL A 294 9.31 -2.83 2.73
C VAL A 294 10.58 -2.36 3.42
N THR A 295 11.70 -3.07 3.27
CA THR A 295 12.98 -2.69 3.90
C THR A 295 13.57 -1.41 3.29
N ARG A 296 13.28 -1.11 2.02
CA ARG A 296 13.74 0.11 1.33
C ARG A 296 12.82 1.31 1.51
N GLN A 297 11.57 1.09 1.89
CA GLN A 297 10.61 2.15 2.14
C GLN A 297 10.97 2.99 3.38
N ASP A 298 10.39 4.18 3.49
CA ASP A 298 10.47 4.96 4.72
C ASP A 298 9.88 4.14 5.88
N PRO A 299 10.57 4.02 7.02
CA PRO A 299 10.01 3.34 8.19
C PRO A 299 8.64 3.86 8.65
N ALA A 300 8.31 5.12 8.32
CA ALA A 300 6.99 5.70 8.57
C ALA A 300 5.86 5.10 7.73
N TYR A 301 6.19 4.26 6.72
CA TYR A 301 5.21 3.54 5.88
C TYR A 301 4.82 2.17 6.47
N THR A 302 5.26 1.89 7.67
CA THR A 302 4.92 0.69 8.41
C THR A 302 4.35 1.06 9.77
N ARG A 303 3.53 0.15 10.33
CA ARG A 303 3.08 0.28 11.71
C ARG A 303 4.28 0.28 12.65
N GLN A 304 4.26 1.19 13.63
CA GLN A 304 5.26 1.21 14.68
C GLN A 304 4.91 0.11 15.70
N LEU A 305 5.75 -0.91 15.75
CA LEU A 305 5.57 -2.02 16.71
C LEU A 305 6.23 -1.66 18.04
N PRO A 306 5.65 -2.06 19.18
CA PRO A 306 6.17 -1.75 20.51
C PRO A 306 7.53 -2.42 20.80
#